data_3448e01b72dee3e228ddaebda14e2cdc
#
_entry.id   3448e01b72dee3e228ddaebda14e2cdc
#
_cell.length_a   1.000
_cell.length_b   1.000
_cell.length_c   1.000
_cell.angle_alpha   90.00
_cell.angle_beta   90.00
_cell.angle_gamma   90.00
#
_symmetry.space_group_name_H-M   'P 1'
#
loop_
_entity.id
_entity.type
_entity.pdbx_description
1 polymer ?
#
loop_
_entity_poly.entity_id
_entity_poly.type
_entity_poly.pdbx_seq_one_letter_code
_entity_poly.pdbx_strand_id
1 'polypeptide(L)'
;MNQIVNDLNHDSTLHPYFKLQDNLLLHHDKIYIPNAEPLKVKLLAQAHDSLLSGHPGQVKTFELLNRNYTWPGMRQFVNNYVKTCDSCQRNKPTHHRKHGHLQPLPIPSKPGSSLSMDHIVDLPPSSGFDCVLVVVDRLTKEAHFIPTHKTD
;
A
#
# COMPACT_ATOMS: atom_id res chain seq x y z
N MET A 1 -20.20 4.01 -21.56
CA MET A 1 -21.12 4.94 -20.89
C MET A 1 -22.00 5.67 -21.91
N ASN A 2 -21.44 6.29 -22.94
CA ASN A 2 -22.25 7.01 -23.96
C ASN A 2 -23.30 6.12 -24.66
N GLN A 3 -23.02 4.83 -24.91
CA GLN A 3 -23.99 3.88 -25.44
C GLN A 3 -25.20 3.70 -24.51
N ILE A 4 -24.96 3.42 -23.22
CA ILE A 4 -26.05 3.22 -22.24
C ILE A 4 -26.91 4.48 -22.09
N VAL A 5 -26.30 5.66 -22.10
CA VAL A 5 -27.03 6.94 -22.05
C VAL A 5 -27.86 7.15 -23.31
N ASN A 6 -27.30 6.83 -24.48
CA ASN A 6 -28.05 6.92 -25.75
C ASN A 6 -29.21 5.92 -25.81
N ASP A 7 -28.98 4.67 -25.37
CA ASP A 7 -30.00 3.63 -25.33
C ASP A 7 -31.14 4.01 -24.37
N LEU A 8 -30.84 4.57 -23.20
CA LEU A 8 -31.84 5.01 -22.22
C LEU A 8 -32.65 6.22 -22.71
N ASN A 9 -32.08 7.07 -23.57
CA ASN A 9 -32.80 8.18 -24.18
C ASN A 9 -33.77 7.70 -25.28
N HIS A 10 -33.52 6.55 -25.91
CA HIS A 10 -34.37 5.96 -26.94
C HIS A 10 -35.37 4.93 -26.37
N ASP A 11 -34.96 4.09 -25.46
CA ASP A 11 -35.80 3.08 -24.83
C ASP A 11 -35.31 2.72 -23.42
N SER A 12 -36.06 3.14 -22.41
CA SER A 12 -35.76 2.90 -21.01
C SER A 12 -35.87 1.43 -20.58
N THR A 13 -36.43 0.57 -21.42
CA THR A 13 -36.63 -0.86 -21.12
C THR A 13 -35.39 -1.70 -21.40
N LEU A 14 -34.45 -1.20 -22.22
CA LEU A 14 -33.22 -1.91 -22.59
C LEU A 14 -32.27 -2.11 -21.42
N HIS A 15 -32.31 -1.22 -20.43
CA HIS A 15 -31.45 -1.29 -19.25
C HIS A 15 -32.24 -1.14 -17.95
N PRO A 16 -32.92 -2.18 -17.47
CA PRO A 16 -33.89 -2.10 -16.36
C PRO A 16 -33.30 -1.63 -15.02
N TYR A 17 -31.97 -1.74 -14.85
CA TYR A 17 -31.27 -1.35 -13.62
C TYR A 17 -30.68 0.05 -13.66
N PHE A 18 -30.74 0.73 -14.83
CA PHE A 18 -30.23 2.07 -15.01
C PHE A 18 -31.37 3.06 -15.22
N LYS A 19 -31.21 4.24 -14.62
CA LYS A 19 -32.13 5.38 -14.79
C LYS A 19 -31.29 6.63 -15.08
N LEU A 20 -31.80 7.51 -15.93
CA LEU A 20 -31.21 8.84 -16.13
C LEU A 20 -32.08 9.86 -15.37
N GLN A 21 -31.49 10.55 -14.40
CA GLN A 21 -32.14 11.59 -13.63
C GLN A 21 -31.18 12.78 -13.47
N ASP A 22 -31.67 14.00 -13.74
CA ASP A 22 -30.89 15.24 -13.64
C ASP A 22 -29.51 15.16 -14.34
N ASN A 23 -29.47 14.53 -15.49
CA ASN A 23 -28.25 14.28 -16.27
C ASN A 23 -27.22 13.35 -15.58
N LEU A 24 -27.63 12.64 -14.52
CA LEU A 24 -26.83 11.64 -13.83
C LEU A 24 -27.33 10.24 -14.14
N LEU A 25 -26.41 9.33 -14.44
CA LEU A 25 -26.72 7.92 -14.63
C LEU A 25 -26.79 7.25 -13.25
N LEU A 26 -27.94 6.71 -12.93
CA LEU A 26 -28.18 5.95 -11.70
C LEU A 26 -28.21 4.46 -12.02
N HIS A 27 -27.63 3.65 -11.13
CA HIS A 27 -27.73 2.19 -11.13
C HIS A 27 -28.20 1.73 -9.75
N HIS A 28 -29.36 1.11 -9.66
CA HIS A 28 -30.03 0.78 -8.39
C HIS A 28 -30.15 2.01 -7.46
N ASP A 29 -30.62 3.11 -7.98
CA ASP A 29 -30.81 4.41 -7.29
C ASP A 29 -29.51 5.02 -6.69
N LYS A 30 -28.34 4.56 -7.17
CA LYS A 30 -27.03 5.12 -6.81
C LYS A 30 -26.35 5.73 -8.03
N ILE A 31 -25.63 6.81 -7.82
CA ILE A 31 -24.90 7.49 -8.91
C ILE A 31 -23.84 6.53 -9.47
N TYR A 32 -23.97 6.20 -10.74
CA TYR A 32 -23.00 5.36 -11.43
C TYR A 32 -21.78 6.18 -11.84
N ILE A 33 -20.61 5.80 -11.31
CA ILE A 33 -19.36 6.45 -11.65
C ILE A 33 -18.71 5.70 -12.82
N PRO A 34 -18.42 6.41 -13.93
CA PRO A 34 -17.74 5.82 -15.08
C PRO A 34 -16.30 5.43 -14.71
N ASN A 35 -15.59 4.83 -15.65
CA ASN A 35 -14.18 4.49 -15.45
C ASN A 35 -13.29 5.75 -15.54
N ALA A 36 -13.50 6.68 -14.60
CA ALA A 36 -12.73 7.90 -14.41
C ALA A 36 -11.98 7.79 -13.07
N GLU A 37 -10.75 7.29 -13.12
CA GLU A 37 -9.93 7.07 -11.93
C GLU A 37 -9.74 8.33 -11.08
N PRO A 38 -9.46 9.53 -11.64
CA PRO A 38 -9.34 10.75 -10.87
C PRO A 38 -10.57 11.11 -10.04
N LEU A 39 -11.77 10.82 -10.55
CA LEU A 39 -13.01 11.05 -9.83
C LEU A 39 -13.19 10.06 -8.69
N LYS A 40 -12.89 8.77 -8.93
CA LYS A 40 -12.94 7.72 -7.89
C LYS A 40 -11.99 8.03 -6.74
N VAL A 41 -10.77 8.49 -7.05
CA VAL A 41 -9.77 8.89 -6.05
C VAL A 41 -10.25 10.10 -5.23
N LYS A 42 -10.87 11.11 -5.85
CA LYS A 42 -11.44 12.26 -5.12
C LYS A 42 -12.54 11.83 -4.14
N LEU A 43 -13.41 10.92 -4.56
CA LEU A 43 -14.47 10.38 -3.69
C LEU A 43 -13.89 9.59 -2.52
N LEU A 44 -12.83 8.82 -2.77
CA LEU A 44 -12.11 8.09 -1.72
C LEU A 44 -11.41 9.03 -0.75
N ALA A 45 -10.72 10.05 -1.24
CA ALA A 45 -10.09 11.06 -0.40
C ALA A 45 -11.11 11.73 0.54
N GLN A 46 -12.30 12.04 0.04
CA GLN A 46 -13.37 12.59 0.87
C GLN A 46 -13.90 11.60 1.91
N ALA A 47 -14.05 10.31 1.56
CA ALA A 47 -14.64 9.30 2.43
C ALA A 47 -13.62 8.64 3.38
N HIS A 48 -12.32 8.77 3.11
CA HIS A 48 -11.26 8.13 3.88
C HIS A 48 -10.29 9.14 4.48
N ASP A 49 -9.70 10.05 3.66
CA ASP A 49 -8.58 10.91 4.09
C ASP A 49 -9.04 12.21 4.75
N SER A 50 -10.32 12.58 4.60
CA SER A 50 -10.80 13.82 5.19
C SER A 50 -10.73 13.78 6.72
N LEU A 51 -10.49 14.93 7.34
CA LEU A 51 -10.40 15.08 8.80
C LEU A 51 -11.66 14.56 9.50
N LEU A 52 -12.83 14.75 8.89
CA LEU A 52 -14.12 14.28 9.41
C LEU A 52 -14.27 12.76 9.32
N SER A 53 -13.68 12.13 8.30
CA SER A 53 -13.74 10.68 8.10
C SER A 53 -12.79 9.94 9.04
N GLY A 54 -11.62 10.51 9.36
CA GLY A 54 -10.67 9.98 10.33
C GLY A 54 -10.07 8.63 9.91
N HIS A 55 -9.81 8.44 8.63
CA HIS A 55 -9.23 7.23 8.06
C HIS A 55 -9.94 5.92 8.46
N PRO A 56 -11.24 5.74 8.15
CA PRO A 56 -11.97 4.54 8.53
C PRO A 56 -11.39 3.29 7.83
N GLY A 57 -11.68 2.09 8.37
CA GLY A 57 -11.27 0.83 7.77
C GLY A 57 -11.95 0.55 6.42
N GLN A 58 -11.47 -0.47 5.70
CA GLN A 58 -11.92 -0.82 4.35
C GLN A 58 -13.45 -0.96 4.25
N VAL A 59 -14.06 -1.69 5.20
CA VAL A 59 -15.51 -1.94 5.21
C VAL A 59 -16.27 -0.63 5.38
N LYS A 60 -15.90 0.19 6.34
CA LYS A 60 -16.59 1.44 6.65
C LYS A 60 -16.43 2.47 5.52
N THR A 61 -15.24 2.57 4.92
CA THR A 61 -15.02 3.42 3.73
C THR A 61 -15.89 2.97 2.56
N PHE A 62 -15.97 1.64 2.32
CA PHE A 62 -16.84 1.09 1.29
C PHE A 62 -18.31 1.41 1.56
N GLU A 63 -18.79 1.22 2.77
CA GLU A 63 -20.19 1.49 3.14
C GLU A 63 -20.56 2.97 2.96
N LEU A 64 -19.67 3.89 3.37
CA LEU A 64 -19.88 5.32 3.20
C LEU A 64 -20.06 5.69 1.71
N LEU A 65 -19.22 5.17 0.84
CA LEU A 65 -19.31 5.42 -0.59
C LEU A 65 -20.50 4.71 -1.22
N ASN A 66 -20.74 3.45 -0.84
CA ASN A 66 -21.80 2.63 -1.43
C ASN A 66 -23.24 3.11 -1.09
N ARG A 67 -23.39 4.08 -0.20
CA ARG A 67 -24.68 4.72 0.06
C ARG A 67 -25.18 5.49 -1.17
N ASN A 68 -24.27 6.21 -1.83
CA ASN A 68 -24.61 7.16 -2.88
C ASN A 68 -24.01 6.80 -4.25
N TYR A 69 -22.94 6.02 -4.29
CA TYR A 69 -22.17 5.76 -5.51
C TYR A 69 -22.02 4.26 -5.78
N THR A 70 -21.87 3.93 -7.04
CA THR A 70 -21.56 2.56 -7.48
C THR A 70 -20.72 2.56 -8.76
N TRP A 71 -19.83 1.59 -8.89
CA TRP A 71 -19.07 1.30 -10.11
C TRP A 71 -18.56 -0.15 -10.10
N PRO A 72 -18.23 -0.74 -11.26
CA PRO A 72 -17.67 -2.09 -11.34
C PRO A 72 -16.35 -2.19 -10.57
N GLY A 73 -16.20 -3.25 -9.75
CA GLY A 73 -14.98 -3.47 -8.96
C GLY A 73 -14.77 -2.53 -7.77
N MET A 74 -15.82 -1.78 -7.37
CA MET A 74 -15.73 -0.77 -6.31
C MET A 74 -15.12 -1.29 -5.02
N ARG A 75 -15.52 -2.47 -4.52
CA ARG A 75 -14.99 -3.05 -3.27
C ARG A 75 -13.49 -3.28 -3.34
N GLN A 76 -13.02 -3.84 -4.46
CA GLN A 76 -11.59 -4.08 -4.69
C GLN A 76 -10.80 -2.76 -4.72
N PHE A 77 -11.32 -1.77 -5.44
CA PHE A 77 -10.70 -0.46 -5.58
C PHE A 77 -10.58 0.25 -4.23
N VAL A 78 -11.65 0.27 -3.42
CA VAL A 78 -11.66 0.81 -2.06
C VAL A 78 -10.66 0.08 -1.15
N ASN A 79 -10.65 -1.25 -1.19
CA ASN A 79 -9.75 -2.05 -0.37
C ASN A 79 -8.28 -1.76 -0.69
N ASN A 80 -7.93 -1.65 -1.98
CA ASN A 80 -6.58 -1.33 -2.40
C ASN A 80 -6.16 0.07 -1.92
N TYR A 81 -7.03 1.05 -2.10
CA TYR A 81 -6.76 2.43 -1.64
C TYR A 81 -6.49 2.50 -0.14
N VAL A 82 -7.35 1.89 0.69
CA VAL A 82 -7.18 1.89 2.15
C VAL A 82 -5.94 1.10 2.58
N LYS A 83 -5.61 0.00 1.88
CA LYS A 83 -4.39 -0.77 2.16
C LYS A 83 -3.11 0.01 1.89
N THR A 84 -3.09 0.85 0.87
CA THR A 84 -1.91 1.64 0.49
C THR A 84 -1.86 3.01 1.16
N CYS A 85 -2.81 3.36 2.01
CA CYS A 85 -2.82 4.63 2.74
C CYS A 85 -1.67 4.67 3.76
N ASP A 86 -0.70 5.57 3.55
CA ASP A 86 0.49 5.74 4.39
C ASP A 86 0.12 6.05 5.86
N SER A 87 -0.81 6.97 6.07
CA SER A 87 -1.29 7.33 7.41
C SER A 87 -1.87 6.12 8.16
N CYS A 88 -2.67 5.28 7.47
CA CYS A 88 -3.22 4.06 8.07
C CYS A 88 -2.14 3.04 8.41
N GLN A 89 -1.14 2.87 7.51
CA GLN A 89 -0.06 1.90 7.69
C GLN A 89 0.84 2.25 8.87
N ARG A 90 1.11 3.54 9.08
CA ARG A 90 1.99 4.00 10.16
C ARG A 90 1.29 4.07 11.51
N ASN A 91 0.02 4.49 11.54
CA ASN A 91 -0.64 4.85 12.79
C ASN A 91 -1.60 3.80 13.34
N LYS A 92 -2.08 2.86 12.52
CA LYS A 92 -3.01 1.84 12.99
C LYS A 92 -2.29 0.65 13.62
N PRO A 93 -2.73 0.15 14.78
CA PRO A 93 -2.20 -1.05 15.38
C PRO A 93 -2.48 -2.26 14.47
N THR A 94 -1.51 -3.14 14.38
CA THR A 94 -1.65 -4.41 13.65
C THR A 94 -2.43 -5.43 14.51
N HIS A 95 -3.43 -6.08 13.91
CA HIS A 95 -4.24 -7.10 14.58
C HIS A 95 -3.81 -8.54 14.26
N HIS A 96 -2.64 -8.73 13.62
CA HIS A 96 -2.11 -10.06 13.42
C HIS A 96 -1.58 -10.68 14.72
N ARG A 97 -1.44 -12.00 14.74
CA ARG A 97 -0.87 -12.73 15.87
C ARG A 97 0.53 -12.19 16.19
N LYS A 98 0.90 -12.24 17.48
CA LYS A 98 2.28 -11.94 17.90
C LYS A 98 3.25 -12.80 17.09
N HIS A 99 4.37 -12.20 16.71
CA HIS A 99 5.44 -12.95 16.06
C HIS A 99 5.95 -14.05 17.00
N GLY A 100 6.32 -15.19 16.44
CA GLY A 100 6.97 -16.25 17.18
C GLY A 100 8.37 -15.84 17.68
N HIS A 101 8.99 -16.73 18.44
CA HIS A 101 10.40 -16.53 18.84
C HIS A 101 11.30 -16.51 17.60
N LEU A 102 12.41 -15.77 17.71
CA LEU A 102 13.45 -15.79 16.68
C LEU A 102 13.95 -17.23 16.48
N GLN A 103 13.99 -17.64 15.21
CA GLN A 103 14.58 -18.92 14.85
C GLN A 103 16.10 -18.73 14.67
N PRO A 104 16.92 -19.63 15.24
CA PRO A 104 18.35 -19.55 15.04
C PRO A 104 18.70 -19.77 13.56
N LEU A 105 19.64 -19.00 13.06
CA LEU A 105 20.15 -19.20 11.70
C LEU A 105 20.90 -20.54 11.61
N PRO A 106 20.89 -21.23 10.47
CA PRO A 106 21.65 -22.45 10.27
C PRO A 106 23.13 -22.21 10.54
N ILE A 107 23.76 -23.13 11.28
CA ILE A 107 25.20 -23.07 11.57
C ILE A 107 25.94 -23.51 10.28
N PRO A 108 26.87 -22.70 9.75
CA PRO A 108 27.66 -23.10 8.60
C PRO A 108 28.54 -24.34 8.91
N SER A 109 28.74 -25.20 7.92
CA SER A 109 29.50 -26.44 8.09
C SER A 109 31.00 -26.30 7.82
N LYS A 110 31.43 -25.21 7.18
CA LYS A 110 32.82 -24.95 6.81
C LYS A 110 33.18 -23.49 7.03
N PRO A 111 34.42 -23.17 7.41
CA PRO A 111 34.95 -21.81 7.43
C PRO A 111 34.81 -21.15 6.05
N GLY A 112 34.50 -19.87 6.03
CA GLY A 112 34.35 -19.09 4.80
C GLY A 112 33.07 -19.35 3.98
N SER A 113 32.24 -20.31 4.37
CA SER A 113 31.02 -20.65 3.63
C SER A 113 29.85 -19.68 3.86
N SER A 114 29.89 -18.93 4.92
CA SER A 114 28.86 -17.93 5.28
C SER A 114 29.52 -16.77 6.01
N LEU A 115 29.51 -15.62 5.37
CA LEU A 115 30.07 -14.38 5.89
C LEU A 115 28.96 -13.41 6.23
N SER A 116 29.14 -12.62 7.27
CA SER A 116 28.36 -11.43 7.55
C SER A 116 29.24 -10.20 7.31
N MET A 117 28.67 -9.15 6.72
CA MET A 117 29.36 -7.90 6.44
C MET A 117 28.56 -6.75 7.01
N ASP A 118 29.26 -5.78 7.57
CA ASP A 118 28.66 -4.55 8.09
C ASP A 118 29.62 -3.38 7.91
N HIS A 119 29.07 -2.16 7.73
CA HIS A 119 29.84 -0.93 7.65
C HIS A 119 29.65 -0.10 8.90
N ILE A 120 30.78 0.25 9.56
CA ILE A 120 30.80 1.24 10.63
C ILE A 120 31.18 2.56 9.98
N VAL A 121 30.20 3.45 9.89
CA VAL A 121 30.33 4.75 9.22
C VAL A 121 30.47 5.90 10.19
N ASP A 122 30.79 7.09 9.67
CA ASP A 122 30.94 8.33 10.44
C ASP A 122 32.02 8.24 11.56
N LEU A 123 33.09 7.51 11.27
CA LEU A 123 34.27 7.47 12.14
C LEU A 123 35.13 8.74 11.93
N PRO A 124 35.87 9.17 12.95
CA PRO A 124 36.87 10.23 12.76
C PRO A 124 37.87 9.85 11.66
N PRO A 125 38.20 10.74 10.73
CA PRO A 125 39.15 10.45 9.66
C PRO A 125 40.51 9.98 10.21
N SER A 126 40.95 8.82 9.74
CA SER A 126 42.27 8.26 10.09
C SER A 126 42.94 7.73 8.84
N SER A 127 44.14 8.18 8.55
CA SER A 127 44.93 7.79 7.37
C SER A 127 44.17 7.94 6.03
N GLY A 128 43.23 8.90 5.97
CA GLY A 128 42.41 9.16 4.78
C GLY A 128 41.07 8.38 4.75
N PHE A 129 40.82 7.44 5.63
CA PHE A 129 39.61 6.64 5.71
C PHE A 129 38.66 7.15 6.80
N ASP A 130 37.35 7.04 6.59
CA ASP A 130 36.28 7.49 7.50
C ASP A 130 35.24 6.40 7.81
N CYS A 131 35.49 5.18 7.27
CA CYS A 131 34.59 4.05 7.40
C CYS A 131 35.41 2.76 7.55
N VAL A 132 34.81 1.75 8.18
CA VAL A 132 35.38 0.41 8.28
C VAL A 132 34.36 -0.63 7.83
N LEU A 133 34.71 -1.43 6.84
CA LEU A 133 33.97 -2.64 6.49
C LEU A 133 34.43 -3.77 7.41
N VAL A 134 33.49 -4.33 8.16
CA VAL A 134 33.72 -5.49 9.02
C VAL A 134 33.17 -6.72 8.32
N VAL A 135 34.03 -7.72 8.11
CA VAL A 135 33.65 -9.01 7.53
C VAL A 135 33.90 -10.09 8.59
N VAL A 136 32.84 -10.82 8.95
CA VAL A 136 32.90 -11.84 10.00
C VAL A 136 32.49 -13.21 9.44
N ASP A 137 33.33 -14.22 9.60
CA ASP A 137 32.93 -15.60 9.35
C ASP A 137 31.95 -16.07 10.42
N ARG A 138 30.78 -16.52 9.99
CA ARG A 138 29.72 -16.92 10.91
C ARG A 138 30.04 -18.20 11.70
N LEU A 139 30.93 -19.08 11.21
CA LEU A 139 31.32 -20.29 11.90
C LEU A 139 32.43 -20.02 12.92
N THR A 140 33.59 -19.52 12.46
CA THR A 140 34.79 -19.33 13.28
C THR A 140 34.74 -18.07 14.13
N LYS A 141 33.91 -17.09 13.77
CA LYS A 141 33.87 -15.75 14.37
C LYS A 141 35.09 -14.89 14.06
N GLU A 142 35.97 -15.36 13.18
CA GLU A 142 37.10 -14.57 12.70
C GLU A 142 36.58 -13.30 12.00
N ALA A 143 37.15 -12.17 12.37
CA ALA A 143 36.74 -10.85 11.87
C ALA A 143 37.90 -10.16 11.14
N HIS A 144 37.61 -9.63 9.97
CA HIS A 144 38.50 -8.80 9.17
C HIS A 144 37.95 -7.37 9.12
N PHE A 145 38.82 -6.40 9.46
CA PHE A 145 38.50 -4.99 9.45
C PHE A 145 39.21 -4.31 8.27
N ILE A 146 38.46 -3.80 7.34
CA ILE A 146 38.95 -3.22 6.09
C ILE A 146 38.63 -1.72 6.10
N PRO A 147 39.65 -0.83 6.10
CA PRO A 147 39.40 0.59 6.01
C PRO A 147 38.82 0.95 4.64
N THR A 148 37.74 1.72 4.61
CA THR A 148 37.02 2.14 3.41
C THR A 148 36.55 3.59 3.52
N HIS A 149 35.88 4.07 2.47
CA HIS A 149 35.23 5.38 2.48
C HIS A 149 33.72 5.22 2.50
N LYS A 150 33.00 6.19 3.03
CA LYS A 150 31.53 6.22 3.04
C LYS A 150 30.91 6.20 1.64
N THR A 151 31.70 6.51 0.62
CA THR A 151 31.28 6.54 -0.80
C THR A 151 31.57 5.25 -1.57
N ASP A 152 32.18 4.26 -0.95
CA ASP A 152 32.57 2.97 -1.58
C ASP A 152 31.41 1.95 -1.66
#